data_957ea5e765f9e439f4056da6427d138f
#
_entry.id   957ea5e765f9e439f4056da6427d138f
#
_cell.length_a   1.000
_cell.length_b   1.000
_cell.length_c   1.000
_cell.angle_alpha   90.00
_cell.angle_beta   90.00
_cell.angle_gamma   90.00
#
_symmetry.space_group_name_H-M   'P 1'
#
loop_
_entity.id
_entity.type
_entity.pdbx_description
1 polymer ?
#
loop_
_entity_poly.entity_id
_entity_poly.type
_entity_poly.pdbx_seq_one_letter_code
_entity_poly.pdbx_strand_id
1 'polypeptide(L)'
;MIAQHYKDMLGAKSVIRQISEWSTARGAEIGYENVFDYSLGNPSVPCPPQFTAACEDLLQNTDPVTLHGYTPTLTLPSARKAVAESLNQRFGMDYTADHIFMTSGAAGALAHALRCVAVPGQNIVTFAPFFPEYKPYVEGAGLTLRVTPPRCADFQIDFSAFAPLVDENTAAVLINSPNNPSGTAYSAETLQQLADFLVEASARFGHHIFLISDEPYREIAFGGTAIPYPAKFYDDTLTCYSFSKSLSVPGERIGYLAANPRCEDAAAIVPMCGQISRGTGHNCPSSLIQMAVERCLAVTSDLSVYETNMNLLYDELCALGFTVVKPDGTFYIFPKALEEDAKAFCRKAQKYDLALVPGDSFGCPGYFRMAYCIETEKVRRSFAALERFVAAEYGVTKQ
;
A
#
# COMPACT_ATOMS: atom_id res chain seq x y z
N MET A 1 3.09 10.76 34.40
CA MET A 1 1.91 10.76 33.50
C MET A 1 2.38 10.21 32.17
N ILE A 2 1.66 9.26 31.55
CA ILE A 2 1.98 8.72 30.21
C ILE A 2 1.27 9.56 29.14
N ALA A 3 1.77 9.51 27.89
CA ALA A 3 1.20 10.28 26.78
C ALA A 3 -0.24 9.81 26.47
N GLN A 4 -1.22 10.70 26.66
CA GLN A 4 -2.64 10.37 26.50
C GLN A 4 -2.98 9.96 25.07
N HIS A 5 -2.41 10.63 24.07
CA HIS A 5 -2.61 10.31 22.66
C HIS A 5 -2.39 8.81 22.35
N TYR A 6 -1.25 8.24 22.76
CA TYR A 6 -0.97 6.81 22.52
C TYR A 6 -1.82 5.89 23.41
N LYS A 7 -2.24 6.36 24.59
CA LYS A 7 -3.16 5.61 25.44
C LYS A 7 -4.54 5.49 24.80
N ASP A 8 -5.02 6.54 24.16
CA ASP A 8 -6.30 6.55 23.47
C ASP A 8 -6.27 5.60 22.25
N MET A 9 -5.13 5.48 21.58
CA MET A 9 -4.94 4.51 20.49
C MET A 9 -5.06 3.04 20.93
N LEU A 10 -4.82 2.71 22.21
CA LEU A 10 -4.98 1.33 22.71
C LEU A 10 -6.44 0.85 22.65
N GLY A 11 -7.41 1.77 22.77
CA GLY A 11 -8.85 1.47 22.65
C GLY A 11 -9.33 1.31 21.19
N ALA A 12 -8.57 1.83 20.23
CA ALA A 12 -8.88 1.82 18.80
C ALA A 12 -8.13 0.70 18.07
N LYS A 13 -8.36 -0.57 18.46
CA LYS A 13 -7.76 -1.71 17.74
C LYS A 13 -8.14 -1.67 16.26
N SER A 14 -7.17 -1.84 15.37
CA SER A 14 -7.41 -2.01 13.94
C SER A 14 -8.40 -3.15 13.69
N VAL A 15 -9.46 -2.88 12.94
CA VAL A 15 -10.48 -3.87 12.58
C VAL A 15 -9.86 -5.06 11.86
N ILE A 16 -8.86 -4.81 11.01
CA ILE A 16 -8.09 -5.86 10.31
C ILE A 16 -7.44 -6.80 11.33
N ARG A 17 -6.80 -6.24 12.38
CA ARG A 17 -6.17 -7.03 13.43
C ARG A 17 -7.17 -7.84 14.25
N GLN A 18 -8.32 -7.24 14.61
CA GLN A 18 -9.37 -7.96 15.34
C GLN A 18 -9.89 -9.18 14.56
N ILE A 19 -10.10 -9.02 13.25
CA ILE A 19 -10.56 -10.11 12.38
C ILE A 19 -9.48 -11.18 12.26
N SER A 20 -8.22 -10.80 12.13
CA SER A 20 -7.10 -11.74 12.09
C SER A 20 -6.92 -12.51 13.41
N GLU A 21 -7.08 -11.82 14.55
CA GLU A 21 -7.08 -12.47 15.88
C GLU A 21 -8.23 -13.48 16.01
N TRP A 22 -9.44 -13.12 15.53
CA TRP A 22 -10.57 -14.03 15.45
C TRP A 22 -10.27 -15.25 14.56
N SER A 23 -9.74 -15.02 13.37
CA SER A 23 -9.37 -16.09 12.42
C SER A 23 -8.34 -17.05 13.03
N THR A 24 -7.35 -16.54 13.76
CA THR A 24 -6.36 -17.33 14.48
C THR A 24 -7.01 -18.19 15.58
N ALA A 25 -7.88 -17.60 16.40
CA ALA A 25 -8.59 -18.33 17.46
C ALA A 25 -9.51 -19.42 16.86
N ARG A 26 -10.26 -19.07 15.81
CA ARG A 26 -11.15 -20.02 15.12
C ARG A 26 -10.38 -21.17 14.47
N GLY A 27 -9.23 -20.88 13.86
CA GLY A 27 -8.34 -21.89 13.27
C GLY A 27 -7.79 -22.88 14.31
N ALA A 28 -7.55 -22.43 15.54
CA ALA A 28 -7.15 -23.32 16.63
C ALA A 28 -8.27 -24.32 17.04
N GLU A 29 -9.54 -23.97 16.81
CA GLU A 29 -10.69 -24.81 17.13
C GLU A 29 -11.01 -25.83 16.04
N ILE A 30 -11.00 -25.41 14.74
CA ILE A 30 -11.52 -26.22 13.63
C ILE A 30 -10.46 -26.64 12.61
N GLY A 31 -9.19 -26.25 12.82
CA GLY A 31 -8.11 -26.36 11.84
C GLY A 31 -8.02 -25.13 10.93
N TYR A 32 -6.79 -24.63 10.75
CA TYR A 32 -6.53 -23.39 9.98
C TYR A 32 -6.90 -23.52 8.50
N GLU A 33 -6.88 -24.71 7.98
CA GLU A 33 -7.30 -25.05 6.62
C GLU A 33 -8.79 -24.85 6.38
N ASN A 34 -9.60 -24.81 7.45
CA ASN A 34 -11.06 -24.67 7.39
C ASN A 34 -11.55 -23.22 7.64
N VAL A 35 -10.65 -22.31 7.98
CA VAL A 35 -10.96 -20.87 8.11
C VAL A 35 -10.49 -20.15 6.86
N PHE A 36 -11.37 -19.47 6.18
CA PHE A 36 -11.10 -18.69 4.97
C PHE A 36 -10.74 -17.24 5.34
N ASP A 37 -9.45 -17.06 5.67
CA ASP A 37 -8.94 -15.77 6.15
C ASP A 37 -8.55 -14.85 4.99
N TYR A 38 -9.44 -13.91 4.67
CA TYR A 38 -9.23 -12.83 3.72
C TYR A 38 -8.88 -11.49 4.37
N SER A 39 -8.45 -11.50 5.65
CA SER A 39 -8.24 -10.26 6.41
C SER A 39 -6.87 -9.63 6.16
N LEU A 40 -5.80 -10.41 6.11
CA LEU A 40 -4.43 -9.92 6.04
C LEU A 40 -3.84 -9.94 4.62
N GLY A 41 -3.22 -8.82 4.24
CA GLY A 41 -2.43 -8.72 3.01
C GLY A 41 -1.00 -9.22 3.17
N ASN A 42 -0.84 -10.48 3.59
CA ASN A 42 0.47 -11.12 3.69
C ASN A 42 0.72 -12.02 2.48
N PRO A 43 1.78 -11.79 1.67
CA PRO A 43 2.08 -12.63 0.51
C PRO A 43 2.09 -14.11 0.83
N SER A 44 1.43 -14.92 0.01
CA SER A 44 1.37 -16.39 0.13
C SER A 44 2.37 -17.13 -0.76
N VAL A 45 2.99 -16.41 -1.69
CA VAL A 45 4.02 -16.97 -2.57
C VAL A 45 5.40 -16.78 -1.96
N PRO A 46 6.35 -17.72 -2.15
CA PRO A 46 7.71 -17.59 -1.64
C PRO A 46 8.45 -16.43 -2.31
N CYS A 47 9.49 -15.91 -1.63
CA CYS A 47 10.41 -14.98 -2.27
C CYS A 47 11.13 -15.65 -3.45
N PRO A 48 11.58 -14.89 -4.46
CA PRO A 48 12.29 -15.46 -5.59
C PRO A 48 13.62 -16.08 -5.12
N PRO A 49 14.05 -17.23 -5.71
CA PRO A 49 15.30 -17.90 -5.32
C PRO A 49 16.53 -16.99 -5.40
N GLN A 50 16.50 -16.01 -6.28
CA GLN A 50 17.59 -15.02 -6.45
C GLN A 50 17.79 -14.18 -5.17
N PHE A 51 16.72 -13.87 -4.42
CA PHE A 51 16.84 -13.14 -3.17
C PHE A 51 17.55 -13.99 -2.09
N THR A 52 17.14 -15.25 -1.95
CA THR A 52 17.78 -16.18 -1.02
C THR A 52 19.27 -16.38 -1.39
N ALA A 53 19.56 -16.64 -2.66
CA ALA A 53 20.93 -16.82 -3.15
C ALA A 53 21.81 -15.56 -2.92
N ALA A 54 21.22 -14.36 -3.10
CA ALA A 54 21.92 -13.10 -2.81
C ALA A 54 22.27 -12.98 -1.32
N CYS A 55 21.36 -13.32 -0.43
CA CYS A 55 21.62 -13.32 1.02
C CYS A 55 22.71 -14.33 1.41
N GLU A 56 22.64 -15.55 0.88
CA GLU A 56 23.62 -16.61 1.15
C GLU A 56 25.02 -16.20 0.67
N ASP A 57 25.14 -15.69 -0.56
CA ASP A 57 26.40 -15.21 -1.11
C ASP A 57 27.01 -14.07 -0.29
N LEU A 58 26.18 -13.10 0.10
CA LEU A 58 26.61 -11.97 0.94
C LEU A 58 27.16 -12.44 2.30
N LEU A 59 26.47 -13.38 2.95
CA LEU A 59 26.89 -13.93 4.23
C LEU A 59 28.20 -14.73 4.13
N GLN A 60 28.44 -15.40 3.02
CA GLN A 60 29.62 -16.25 2.82
C GLN A 60 30.83 -15.47 2.30
N ASN A 61 30.63 -14.48 1.44
CA ASN A 61 31.68 -13.89 0.61
C ASN A 61 31.95 -12.40 0.87
N THR A 62 31.14 -11.72 1.69
CA THR A 62 31.38 -10.31 2.04
C THR A 62 32.12 -10.23 3.37
N ASP A 63 33.11 -9.32 3.48
CA ASP A 63 33.78 -9.06 4.73
C ASP A 63 32.77 -8.76 5.85
N PRO A 64 32.82 -9.50 6.99
CA PRO A 64 31.83 -9.35 8.05
C PRO A 64 31.74 -7.94 8.65
N VAL A 65 32.84 -7.20 8.71
CA VAL A 65 32.83 -5.82 9.24
C VAL A 65 32.08 -4.89 8.29
N THR A 66 32.26 -5.06 7.00
CA THR A 66 31.51 -4.33 5.96
C THR A 66 30.04 -4.72 5.94
N LEU A 67 29.75 -6.03 6.01
CA LEU A 67 28.39 -6.55 5.92
C LEU A 67 27.52 -6.15 7.13
N HIS A 68 28.09 -6.21 8.33
CA HIS A 68 27.35 -5.99 9.59
C HIS A 68 27.61 -4.61 10.21
N GLY A 69 28.45 -3.78 9.58
CA GLY A 69 28.74 -2.42 10.03
C GLY A 69 27.54 -1.47 9.81
N TYR A 70 27.59 -0.32 10.48
CA TYR A 70 26.63 0.74 10.20
C TYR A 70 26.73 1.21 8.73
N THR A 71 25.59 1.33 8.07
CA THR A 71 25.53 1.99 6.77
C THR A 71 25.71 3.51 6.90
N PRO A 72 26.13 4.22 5.84
CA PRO A 72 26.13 5.68 5.83
C PRO A 72 24.76 6.26 6.19
N THR A 73 24.72 7.47 6.74
CA THR A 73 23.47 8.15 7.16
C THR A 73 22.43 8.24 6.05
N LEU A 74 22.86 8.38 4.81
CA LEU A 74 21.97 8.43 3.64
C LEU A 74 21.70 7.04 3.03
N THR A 75 22.00 5.95 3.75
CA THR A 75 21.91 4.55 3.31
C THR A 75 23.01 4.12 2.31
N LEU A 76 22.98 2.88 1.83
CA LEU A 76 24.05 2.37 0.95
C LEU A 76 24.02 3.05 -0.42
N PRO A 77 25.13 3.68 -0.87
CA PRO A 77 25.18 4.33 -2.19
C PRO A 77 24.95 3.36 -3.35
N SER A 78 25.41 2.10 -3.24
CA SER A 78 25.19 1.07 -4.26
C SER A 78 23.71 0.73 -4.44
N ALA A 79 23.00 0.50 -3.34
CA ALA A 79 21.57 0.20 -3.36
C ALA A 79 20.76 1.39 -3.92
N ARG A 80 21.08 2.63 -3.52
CA ARG A 80 20.45 3.84 -4.04
C ARG A 80 20.67 3.99 -5.55
N LYS A 81 21.90 3.77 -6.01
CA LYS A 81 22.25 3.84 -7.44
C LYS A 81 21.49 2.78 -8.22
N ALA A 82 21.47 1.53 -7.76
CA ALA A 82 20.76 0.45 -8.41
C ALA A 82 19.25 0.72 -8.54
N VAL A 83 18.62 1.25 -7.50
CA VAL A 83 17.20 1.67 -7.55
C VAL A 83 17.00 2.78 -8.57
N ALA A 84 17.85 3.81 -8.59
CA ALA A 84 17.77 4.91 -9.55
C ALA A 84 17.87 4.40 -11.00
N GLU A 85 18.85 3.54 -11.29
CA GLU A 85 19.03 2.93 -12.61
C GLU A 85 17.82 2.09 -13.03
N SER A 86 17.24 1.29 -12.10
CA SER A 86 16.02 0.52 -12.36
C SER A 86 14.82 1.42 -12.69
N LEU A 87 14.61 2.51 -11.96
CA LEU A 87 13.53 3.47 -12.24
C LEU A 87 13.74 4.16 -13.59
N ASN A 88 14.96 4.55 -13.91
CA ASN A 88 15.29 5.19 -15.20
C ASN A 88 15.02 4.23 -16.37
N GLN A 89 15.46 2.98 -16.26
CA GLN A 89 15.23 1.97 -17.29
C GLN A 89 13.74 1.68 -17.51
N ARG A 90 12.97 1.59 -16.44
CA ARG A 90 11.55 1.22 -16.48
C ARG A 90 10.66 2.37 -16.92
N PHE A 91 10.95 3.58 -16.49
CA PHE A 91 10.03 4.72 -16.63
C PHE A 91 10.59 5.88 -17.45
N GLY A 92 11.87 5.80 -17.90
CA GLY A 92 12.49 6.88 -18.67
C GLY A 92 12.64 8.17 -17.86
N MET A 93 13.06 8.03 -16.60
CA MET A 93 13.35 9.14 -15.68
C MET A 93 14.86 9.39 -15.62
N ASP A 94 15.26 10.44 -14.88
CA ASP A 94 16.67 10.84 -14.73
C ASP A 94 17.13 10.81 -13.26
N TYR A 95 16.68 9.78 -12.50
CA TYR A 95 17.08 9.60 -11.11
C TYR A 95 18.59 9.36 -10.99
N THR A 96 19.17 9.90 -9.93
CA THR A 96 20.52 9.53 -9.45
C THR A 96 20.41 8.96 -8.04
N ALA A 97 21.52 8.43 -7.51
CA ALA A 97 21.55 7.97 -6.12
C ALA A 97 21.13 9.06 -5.12
N ASP A 98 21.30 10.33 -5.46
CA ASP A 98 20.97 11.45 -4.58
C ASP A 98 19.46 11.77 -4.51
N HIS A 99 18.67 11.12 -5.34
CA HIS A 99 17.20 11.18 -5.30
C HIS A 99 16.56 9.99 -4.57
N ILE A 100 17.35 9.02 -4.10
CA ILE A 100 16.86 7.78 -3.49
C ILE A 100 17.30 7.69 -2.02
N PHE A 101 16.36 7.35 -1.14
CA PHE A 101 16.61 7.05 0.27
C PHE A 101 16.01 5.69 0.63
N MET A 102 16.84 4.73 1.06
CA MET A 102 16.35 3.40 1.46
C MET A 102 15.64 3.48 2.81
N THR A 103 14.50 2.81 2.94
CA THR A 103 13.60 2.91 4.09
C THR A 103 13.15 1.54 4.60
N SER A 104 12.63 1.49 5.83
CA SER A 104 12.01 0.29 6.40
C SER A 104 10.62 0.03 5.80
N GLY A 105 10.60 -0.29 4.50
CA GLY A 105 9.39 -0.46 3.69
C GLY A 105 8.70 0.86 3.36
N ALA A 106 7.55 0.79 2.68
CA ALA A 106 6.77 1.97 2.32
C ALA A 106 6.30 2.79 3.54
N ALA A 107 6.01 2.15 4.67
CA ALA A 107 5.66 2.86 5.91
C ALA A 107 6.78 3.81 6.37
N GLY A 108 8.03 3.36 6.29
CA GLY A 108 9.19 4.21 6.54
C GLY A 108 9.32 5.34 5.51
N ALA A 109 9.08 5.05 4.23
CA ALA A 109 9.10 6.05 3.17
C ALA A 109 8.04 7.13 3.39
N LEU A 110 6.79 6.75 3.71
CA LEU A 110 5.70 7.67 4.03
C LEU A 110 6.01 8.53 5.25
N ALA A 111 6.58 7.93 6.32
CA ALA A 111 6.96 8.67 7.52
C ALA A 111 8.01 9.75 7.24
N HIS A 112 8.93 9.51 6.30
CA HIS A 112 9.91 10.49 5.85
C HIS A 112 9.28 11.51 4.90
N ALA A 113 8.53 11.07 3.87
CA ALA A 113 7.88 11.95 2.90
C ALA A 113 6.99 13.00 3.59
N LEU A 114 6.11 12.59 4.50
CA LEU A 114 5.23 13.49 5.25
C LEU A 114 6.00 14.59 5.99
N ARG A 115 7.15 14.24 6.59
CA ARG A 115 7.98 15.18 7.35
C ARG A 115 8.90 16.03 6.47
N CYS A 116 9.18 15.59 5.25
CA CYS A 116 9.93 16.39 4.29
C CYS A 116 9.12 17.55 3.73
N VAL A 117 7.82 17.33 3.47
CA VAL A 117 7.00 18.26 2.68
C VAL A 117 5.97 19.03 3.50
N ALA A 118 5.79 18.70 4.79
CA ALA A 118 4.77 19.32 5.62
C ALA A 118 5.29 19.70 7.02
N VAL A 119 4.71 20.75 7.58
CA VAL A 119 4.97 21.17 8.96
C VAL A 119 3.74 20.93 9.84
N PRO A 120 3.92 20.72 11.17
CA PRO A 120 2.79 20.51 12.08
C PRO A 120 1.71 21.59 11.93
N GLY A 121 0.45 21.14 11.89
CA GLY A 121 -0.73 22.02 11.69
C GLY A 121 -1.25 22.07 10.26
N GLN A 122 -0.46 21.65 9.27
CA GLN A 122 -0.92 21.51 7.89
C GLN A 122 -1.77 20.24 7.68
N ASN A 123 -2.38 20.13 6.51
CA ASN A 123 -3.19 18.97 6.15
C ASN A 123 -2.65 18.22 4.93
N ILE A 124 -3.01 16.93 4.88
CA ILE A 124 -2.79 16.02 3.77
C ILE A 124 -4.16 15.56 3.28
N VAL A 125 -4.39 15.59 1.96
CA VAL A 125 -5.64 15.09 1.37
C VAL A 125 -5.40 13.70 0.77
N THR A 126 -6.31 12.76 1.00
CA THR A 126 -6.32 11.44 0.38
C THR A 126 -7.72 11.07 -0.12
N PHE A 127 -7.83 9.97 -0.84
CA PHE A 127 -9.06 9.54 -1.51
C PHE A 127 -9.56 8.23 -0.91
N ALA A 128 -10.81 8.18 -0.48
CA ALA A 128 -11.44 6.93 -0.10
C ALA A 128 -11.77 6.09 -1.37
N PRO A 129 -11.67 4.75 -1.31
CA PRO A 129 -11.17 4.01 -0.16
C PRO A 129 -9.65 4.11 -0.02
N PHE A 130 -9.14 4.23 1.20
CA PHE A 130 -7.73 4.45 1.50
C PHE A 130 -7.19 3.45 2.53
N PHE A 131 -5.88 3.27 2.56
CA PHE A 131 -5.22 2.41 3.55
C PHE A 131 -5.33 3.03 4.96
N PRO A 132 -5.94 2.34 5.96
CA PRO A 132 -6.27 2.93 7.26
C PRO A 132 -5.09 3.48 8.05
N GLU A 133 -3.89 2.94 7.83
CA GLU A 133 -2.67 3.38 8.53
C GLU A 133 -2.19 4.78 8.08
N TYR A 134 -2.75 5.36 7.00
CA TYR A 134 -2.44 6.75 6.64
C TYR A 134 -2.82 7.72 7.75
N LYS A 135 -3.94 7.45 8.45
CA LYS A 135 -4.38 8.30 9.55
C LYS A 135 -3.32 8.39 10.66
N PRO A 136 -2.86 7.28 11.29
CA PRO A 136 -1.82 7.37 12.32
C PRO A 136 -0.48 7.89 11.77
N TYR A 137 -0.12 7.68 10.49
CA TYR A 137 1.11 8.23 9.92
C TYR A 137 1.05 9.75 9.81
N VAL A 138 -0.06 10.30 9.33
CA VAL A 138 -0.30 11.73 9.19
C VAL A 138 -0.41 12.40 10.56
N GLU A 139 -1.26 11.88 11.44
CA GLU A 139 -1.45 12.41 12.80
C GLU A 139 -0.16 12.33 13.64
N GLY A 140 0.61 11.24 13.50
CA GLY A 140 1.92 11.08 14.14
C GLY A 140 3.02 12.04 13.64
N ALA A 141 2.79 12.70 12.52
CA ALA A 141 3.61 13.81 12.03
C ALA A 141 3.09 15.19 12.48
N GLY A 142 2.01 15.25 13.27
CA GLY A 142 1.37 16.50 13.69
C GLY A 142 0.50 17.15 12.62
N LEU A 143 0.05 16.37 11.63
CA LEU A 143 -0.72 16.81 10.48
C LEU A 143 -2.18 16.36 10.60
N THR A 144 -3.05 16.94 9.78
CA THR A 144 -4.47 16.54 9.68
C THR A 144 -4.70 15.79 8.38
N LEU A 145 -5.33 14.61 8.45
CA LEU A 145 -5.77 13.87 7.27
C LEU A 145 -7.17 14.32 6.85
N ARG A 146 -7.34 14.77 5.62
CA ARG A 146 -8.61 15.03 4.96
C ARG A 146 -8.88 13.92 3.94
N VAL A 147 -10.11 13.44 3.89
CA VAL A 147 -10.48 12.30 3.05
C VAL A 147 -11.55 12.72 2.05
N THR A 148 -11.25 12.59 0.77
CA THR A 148 -12.23 12.74 -0.30
C THR A 148 -13.19 11.55 -0.30
N PRO A 149 -14.51 11.75 -0.38
CA PRO A 149 -15.47 10.66 -0.51
C PRO A 149 -15.17 9.74 -1.71
N PRO A 150 -15.52 8.44 -1.64
CA PRO A 150 -15.22 7.49 -2.71
C PRO A 150 -16.12 7.70 -3.93
N ARG A 151 -15.56 7.60 -5.13
CA ARG A 151 -16.29 7.40 -6.37
C ARG A 151 -16.48 5.91 -6.59
N CYS A 152 -17.60 5.37 -6.09
CA CYS A 152 -17.83 3.93 -6.01
C CYS A 152 -18.05 3.22 -7.36
N ALA A 153 -18.23 3.97 -8.45
CA ALA A 153 -18.44 3.38 -9.78
C ALA A 153 -17.18 2.70 -10.34
N ASP A 154 -16.01 3.25 -10.04
CA ASP A 154 -14.72 2.84 -10.61
C ASP A 154 -13.52 3.10 -9.69
N PHE A 155 -13.73 3.69 -8.53
CA PHE A 155 -12.71 4.12 -7.56
C PHE A 155 -11.61 5.04 -8.14
N GLN A 156 -11.93 5.77 -9.22
CA GLN A 156 -11.12 6.90 -9.67
C GLN A 156 -11.39 8.14 -8.81
N ILE A 157 -10.62 9.21 -9.00
CA ILE A 157 -10.77 10.45 -8.22
C ILE A 157 -12.08 11.17 -8.62
N ASP A 158 -12.88 11.55 -7.63
CA ASP A 158 -13.96 12.53 -7.79
C ASP A 158 -13.40 13.94 -7.55
N PHE A 159 -13.04 14.62 -8.62
CA PHE A 159 -12.47 15.96 -8.55
C PHE A 159 -13.45 17.00 -8.01
N SER A 160 -14.76 16.81 -8.16
CA SER A 160 -15.77 17.72 -7.61
C SER A 160 -15.84 17.65 -6.09
N ALA A 161 -15.63 16.46 -5.52
CA ALA A 161 -15.54 16.25 -4.08
C ALA A 161 -14.15 16.55 -3.52
N PHE A 162 -13.10 16.42 -4.32
CA PHE A 162 -11.70 16.64 -3.93
C PHE A 162 -11.36 18.14 -3.83
N ALA A 163 -11.67 18.93 -4.85
CA ALA A 163 -11.25 20.31 -4.96
C ALA A 163 -11.57 21.17 -3.71
N PRO A 164 -12.76 21.05 -3.07
CA PRO A 164 -13.08 21.81 -1.86
C PRO A 164 -12.26 21.47 -0.63
N LEU A 165 -11.55 20.34 -0.63
CA LEU A 165 -10.74 19.87 0.50
C LEU A 165 -9.30 20.42 0.46
N VAL A 166 -8.90 21.02 -0.65
CA VAL A 166 -7.55 21.59 -0.84
C VAL A 166 -7.61 23.09 -0.56
N ASP A 167 -6.80 23.55 0.40
CA ASP A 167 -6.70 24.94 0.83
C ASP A 167 -5.23 25.39 1.00
N GLU A 168 -5.04 26.61 1.49
CA GLU A 168 -3.72 27.23 1.73
C GLU A 168 -2.88 26.48 2.80
N ASN A 169 -3.47 25.57 3.55
CA ASN A 169 -2.78 24.74 4.54
C ASN A 169 -2.50 23.31 4.01
N THR A 170 -2.87 23.01 2.77
CA THR A 170 -2.63 21.69 2.18
C THR A 170 -1.18 21.58 1.73
N ALA A 171 -0.41 20.71 2.39
CA ALA A 171 0.99 20.49 2.05
C ALA A 171 1.18 19.42 0.97
N ALA A 172 0.34 18.38 0.97
CA ALA A 172 0.44 17.29 0.00
C ALA A 172 -0.89 16.57 -0.24
N VAL A 173 -0.95 15.88 -1.36
CA VAL A 173 -1.96 14.88 -1.69
C VAL A 173 -1.29 13.49 -1.62
N LEU A 174 -1.94 12.53 -0.96
CA LEU A 174 -1.44 11.17 -0.80
C LEU A 174 -2.32 10.21 -1.61
N ILE A 175 -1.70 9.51 -2.56
CA ILE A 175 -2.36 8.48 -3.39
C ILE A 175 -1.76 7.09 -3.15
N ASN A 176 -2.53 6.05 -3.47
CA ASN A 176 -2.08 4.67 -3.50
C ASN A 176 -2.59 4.02 -4.80
N SER A 177 -1.69 3.67 -5.70
CA SER A 177 -2.04 3.09 -7.00
C SER A 177 -0.99 2.08 -7.45
N PRO A 178 -1.39 0.80 -7.72
CA PRO A 178 -2.72 0.21 -7.49
C PRO A 178 -3.15 0.24 -6.02
N ASN A 179 -4.45 0.36 -5.77
CA ASN A 179 -5.00 0.76 -4.48
C ASN A 179 -5.29 -0.41 -3.55
N ASN A 180 -4.98 -0.26 -2.29
CA ASN A 180 -5.52 -1.02 -1.17
C ASN A 180 -6.61 -0.17 -0.48
N PRO A 181 -7.90 -0.56 -0.56
CA PRO A 181 -8.42 -1.91 -0.73
C PRO A 181 -9.04 -2.22 -2.10
N SER A 182 -9.23 -1.25 -3.00
CA SER A 182 -10.09 -1.42 -4.20
C SER A 182 -9.48 -2.34 -5.27
N GLY A 183 -8.16 -2.47 -5.32
CA GLY A 183 -7.45 -3.18 -6.39
C GLY A 183 -7.34 -2.37 -7.69
N THR A 184 -7.98 -1.20 -7.78
CA THR A 184 -7.96 -0.37 -8.99
C THR A 184 -6.69 0.47 -9.08
N ALA A 185 -6.24 0.74 -10.31
CA ALA A 185 -5.19 1.70 -10.59
C ALA A 185 -5.79 3.02 -11.12
N TYR A 186 -5.17 4.15 -10.77
CA TYR A 186 -5.53 5.41 -11.42
C TYR A 186 -5.10 5.40 -12.88
N SER A 187 -6.00 5.83 -13.77
CA SER A 187 -5.71 5.96 -15.20
C SER A 187 -4.74 7.11 -15.46
N ALA A 188 -4.12 7.10 -16.64
CA ALA A 188 -3.25 8.19 -17.07
C ALA A 188 -4.01 9.53 -17.12
N GLU A 189 -5.29 9.50 -17.53
CA GLU A 189 -6.17 10.67 -17.56
C GLU A 189 -6.45 11.20 -16.15
N THR A 190 -6.73 10.31 -15.19
CA THR A 190 -6.93 10.70 -13.78
C THR A 190 -5.67 11.32 -13.19
N LEU A 191 -4.50 10.76 -13.47
CA LEU A 191 -3.22 11.29 -12.97
C LEU A 191 -2.86 12.62 -13.64
N GLN A 192 -3.13 12.79 -14.94
CA GLN A 192 -2.92 14.07 -15.61
C GLN A 192 -3.84 15.15 -15.06
N GLN A 193 -5.13 14.84 -14.87
CA GLN A 193 -6.08 15.77 -14.25
C GLN A 193 -5.68 16.15 -12.82
N LEU A 194 -5.15 15.21 -12.04
CA LEU A 194 -4.63 15.48 -10.71
C LEU A 194 -3.41 16.40 -10.78
N ALA A 195 -2.47 16.15 -11.69
CA ALA A 195 -1.29 16.97 -11.89
C ALA A 195 -1.66 18.41 -12.27
N ASP A 196 -2.56 18.60 -13.25
CA ASP A 196 -3.03 19.91 -13.68
C ASP A 196 -3.68 20.68 -12.51
N PHE A 197 -4.53 19.98 -11.73
CA PHE A 197 -5.13 20.56 -10.53
C PHE A 197 -4.10 21.00 -9.49
N LEU A 198 -3.06 20.18 -9.24
CA LEU A 198 -2.02 20.49 -8.25
C LEU A 198 -1.15 21.68 -8.69
N VAL A 199 -0.85 21.80 -9.99
CA VAL A 199 -0.16 22.96 -10.57
C VAL A 199 -0.97 24.24 -10.33
N GLU A 200 -2.27 24.20 -10.66
CA GLU A 200 -3.16 25.36 -10.46
C GLU A 200 -3.33 25.71 -8.97
N ALA A 201 -3.49 24.72 -8.10
CA ALA A 201 -3.64 24.94 -6.67
C ALA A 201 -2.35 25.49 -6.04
N SER A 202 -1.17 24.98 -6.42
CA SER A 202 0.12 25.48 -5.96
C SER A 202 0.32 26.96 -6.35
N ALA A 203 0.01 27.29 -7.60
CA ALA A 203 0.07 28.68 -8.07
C ALA A 203 -0.92 29.60 -7.31
N ARG A 204 -2.13 29.11 -7.05
CA ARG A 204 -3.19 29.84 -6.32
C ARG A 204 -2.81 30.14 -4.88
N PHE A 205 -2.21 29.17 -4.18
CA PHE A 205 -1.88 29.31 -2.76
C PHE A 205 -0.46 29.85 -2.53
N GLY A 206 0.39 29.90 -3.57
CA GLY A 206 1.73 30.46 -3.51
C GLY A 206 2.76 29.57 -2.81
N HIS A 207 2.51 28.26 -2.77
CA HIS A 207 3.45 27.24 -2.30
C HIS A 207 3.23 25.92 -3.04
N HIS A 208 4.26 25.06 -3.07
CA HIS A 208 4.16 23.74 -3.68
C HIS A 208 3.27 22.80 -2.87
N ILE A 209 2.36 22.09 -3.56
CA ILE A 209 1.56 21.01 -2.99
C ILE A 209 2.12 19.70 -3.54
N PHE A 210 2.80 18.93 -2.72
CA PHE A 210 3.44 17.68 -3.15
C PHE A 210 2.45 16.55 -3.41
N LEU A 211 2.81 15.66 -4.33
CA LEU A 211 2.16 14.36 -4.51
C LEU A 211 2.99 13.27 -3.83
N ILE A 212 2.46 12.67 -2.79
CA ILE A 212 3.04 11.48 -2.15
C ILE A 212 2.38 10.26 -2.78
N SER A 213 3.14 9.47 -3.53
CA SER A 213 2.65 8.27 -4.22
C SER A 213 3.10 7.02 -3.50
N ASP A 214 2.16 6.32 -2.85
CA ASP A 214 2.40 5.03 -2.18
C ASP A 214 2.20 3.89 -3.18
N GLU A 215 3.29 3.21 -3.55
CA GLU A 215 3.33 2.26 -4.68
C GLU A 215 3.82 0.84 -4.32
N PRO A 216 3.43 0.24 -3.19
CA PRO A 216 3.93 -1.09 -2.81
C PRO A 216 3.42 -2.22 -3.72
N TYR A 217 2.38 -1.96 -4.53
CA TYR A 217 1.74 -2.94 -5.41
C TYR A 217 2.04 -2.73 -6.90
N ARG A 218 2.95 -1.83 -7.26
CA ARG A 218 3.25 -1.43 -8.65
C ARG A 218 3.51 -2.61 -9.58
N GLU A 219 4.15 -3.68 -9.12
CA GLU A 219 4.47 -4.88 -9.89
C GLU A 219 3.30 -5.87 -9.98
N ILE A 220 2.27 -5.73 -9.15
CA ILE A 220 1.09 -6.61 -9.18
C ILE A 220 0.03 -5.95 -10.06
N ALA A 221 0.13 -6.18 -11.35
CA ALA A 221 -0.81 -5.70 -12.37
C ALA A 221 -1.33 -6.88 -13.21
N PHE A 222 -2.57 -6.81 -13.63
CA PHE A 222 -3.28 -7.91 -14.29
C PHE A 222 -3.65 -7.58 -15.73
N GLY A 223 -3.86 -8.62 -16.55
CA GLY A 223 -4.32 -8.49 -17.94
C GLY A 223 -3.39 -7.67 -18.83
N GLY A 224 -2.10 -7.55 -18.49
CA GLY A 224 -1.16 -6.69 -19.21
C GLY A 224 -1.40 -5.20 -19.01
N THR A 225 -2.17 -4.79 -18.00
CA THR A 225 -2.41 -3.39 -17.66
C THR A 225 -1.09 -2.70 -17.31
N ALA A 226 -0.76 -1.63 -18.03
CA ALA A 226 0.36 -0.77 -17.68
C ALA A 226 -0.06 0.19 -16.57
N ILE A 227 0.54 0.03 -15.38
CA ILE A 227 0.30 0.95 -14.27
C ILE A 227 1.05 2.26 -14.54
N PRO A 228 0.36 3.41 -14.68
CA PRO A 228 1.03 4.68 -14.92
C PRO A 228 1.90 5.05 -13.72
N TYR A 229 3.10 5.61 -13.97
CA TYR A 229 4.02 6.06 -12.94
C TYR A 229 3.75 7.53 -12.59
N PRO A 230 3.23 7.86 -11.39
CA PRO A 230 2.75 9.20 -11.05
C PRO A 230 3.79 10.31 -11.20
N ALA A 231 5.07 10.02 -10.91
CA ALA A 231 6.17 10.99 -11.08
C ALA A 231 6.42 11.42 -12.53
N LYS A 232 5.78 10.79 -13.53
CA LYS A 232 5.84 11.25 -14.93
C LYS A 232 4.84 12.38 -15.22
N PHE A 233 3.81 12.50 -14.41
CA PHE A 233 2.70 13.43 -14.59
C PHE A 233 2.88 14.73 -13.79
N TYR A 234 3.48 14.62 -12.59
CA TYR A 234 3.65 15.76 -11.70
C TYR A 234 5.07 15.82 -11.14
N ASP A 235 5.72 16.97 -11.27
CA ASP A 235 7.13 17.11 -10.90
C ASP A 235 7.34 17.05 -9.38
N ASP A 236 6.48 17.70 -8.57
CA ASP A 236 6.59 17.65 -7.11
C ASP A 236 6.07 16.32 -6.53
N THR A 237 6.65 15.21 -7.00
CA THR A 237 6.24 13.85 -6.58
C THR A 237 7.31 13.15 -5.76
N LEU A 238 6.89 12.59 -4.62
CA LEU A 238 7.67 11.67 -3.80
C LEU A 238 7.07 10.26 -3.91
N THR A 239 7.80 9.33 -4.51
CA THR A 239 7.40 7.92 -4.61
C THR A 239 7.83 7.16 -3.36
N CYS A 240 6.90 6.51 -2.69
CA CYS A 240 7.10 5.61 -1.55
C CYS A 240 6.89 4.17 -1.99
N TYR A 241 7.94 3.35 -1.95
CA TYR A 241 7.91 1.98 -2.46
C TYR A 241 8.33 0.96 -1.41
N SER A 242 7.85 -0.29 -1.56
CA SER A 242 8.26 -1.43 -0.74
C SER A 242 8.47 -2.69 -1.57
N PHE A 243 9.54 -3.42 -1.29
CA PHE A 243 9.78 -4.76 -1.83
C PHE A 243 8.94 -5.86 -1.16
N SER A 244 8.17 -5.51 -0.14
CA SER A 244 7.32 -6.44 0.63
C SER A 244 6.39 -7.28 -0.24
N LYS A 245 5.93 -6.74 -1.38
CA LYS A 245 4.92 -7.39 -2.22
C LYS A 245 5.54 -7.97 -3.48
N SER A 246 6.40 -7.23 -4.16
CA SER A 246 7.08 -7.68 -5.37
C SER A 246 8.02 -8.87 -5.13
N LEU A 247 8.75 -8.87 -4.01
CA LEU A 247 9.66 -9.95 -3.62
C LEU A 247 9.11 -10.89 -2.54
N SER A 248 7.88 -10.70 -2.07
CA SER A 248 7.29 -11.48 -0.95
C SER A 248 8.19 -11.50 0.30
N VAL A 249 8.78 -10.37 0.66
CA VAL A 249 9.67 -10.23 1.83
C VAL A 249 9.19 -9.16 2.83
N PRO A 250 7.93 -9.19 3.27
CA PRO A 250 7.41 -8.15 4.16
C PRO A 250 8.12 -8.12 5.52
N GLY A 251 8.68 -9.24 5.96
CA GLY A 251 9.45 -9.34 7.21
C GLY A 251 10.78 -8.61 7.16
N GLU A 252 11.38 -8.43 6.00
CA GLU A 252 12.69 -7.80 5.82
C GLU A 252 12.65 -6.28 5.95
N ARG A 253 11.48 -5.67 5.93
CA ARG A 253 11.28 -4.22 6.14
C ARG A 253 12.16 -3.38 5.22
N ILE A 254 12.07 -3.58 3.91
CA ILE A 254 12.88 -2.89 2.90
C ILE A 254 12.02 -2.20 1.85
N GLY A 255 12.36 -0.96 1.54
CA GLY A 255 11.73 -0.10 0.56
C GLY A 255 12.57 1.13 0.29
N TYR A 256 12.01 2.11 -0.37
CA TYR A 256 12.69 3.39 -0.63
C TYR A 256 11.69 4.54 -0.79
N LEU A 257 12.20 5.75 -0.56
CA LEU A 257 11.64 6.99 -1.03
C LEU A 257 12.45 7.43 -2.25
N ALA A 258 11.76 7.79 -3.34
CA ALA A 258 12.38 8.42 -4.51
C ALA A 258 11.80 9.81 -4.71
N ALA A 259 12.64 10.84 -4.64
CA ALA A 259 12.27 12.22 -4.95
C ALA A 259 12.38 12.44 -6.45
N ASN A 260 11.32 12.91 -7.11
CA ASN A 260 11.38 13.22 -8.53
C ASN A 260 12.54 14.24 -8.78
N PRO A 261 13.44 13.97 -9.74
CA PRO A 261 14.56 14.90 -10.03
C PRO A 261 14.14 16.32 -10.39
N ARG A 262 12.89 16.50 -10.80
CA ARG A 262 12.34 17.82 -11.19
C ARG A 262 11.52 18.50 -10.09
N CYS A 263 11.37 17.84 -8.91
CA CYS A 263 10.60 18.45 -7.82
C CYS A 263 11.33 19.67 -7.22
N GLU A 264 10.58 20.53 -6.57
CA GLU A 264 11.13 21.65 -5.81
C GLU A 264 12.12 21.12 -4.77
N ASP A 265 13.26 21.75 -4.67
CA ASP A 265 14.33 21.37 -3.74
C ASP A 265 14.74 19.88 -3.80
N ALA A 266 14.65 19.22 -4.96
CA ALA A 266 14.97 17.78 -5.13
C ALA A 266 16.26 17.36 -4.43
N ALA A 267 17.30 18.20 -4.52
CA ALA A 267 18.61 17.93 -3.90
C ALA A 267 18.58 17.95 -2.36
N ALA A 268 17.58 18.57 -1.75
CA ALA A 268 17.45 18.65 -0.29
C ALA A 268 16.70 17.46 0.31
N ILE A 269 15.82 16.79 -0.44
CA ILE A 269 14.90 15.76 0.10
C ILE A 269 15.65 14.60 0.75
N VAL A 270 16.64 14.02 0.08
CA VAL A 270 17.40 12.87 0.62
C VAL A 270 18.26 13.26 1.82
N PRO A 271 19.01 14.37 1.81
CA PRO A 271 19.65 14.90 3.03
C PRO A 271 18.67 15.13 4.18
N MET A 272 17.47 15.67 3.93
CA MET A 272 16.42 15.86 4.93
C MET A 272 15.94 14.51 5.48
N CYS A 273 15.76 13.49 4.65
CA CYS A 273 15.45 12.13 5.10
C CYS A 273 16.47 11.62 6.10
N GLY A 274 17.77 11.86 5.87
CA GLY A 274 18.83 11.51 6.82
C GLY A 274 18.68 12.20 8.17
N GLN A 275 18.31 13.49 8.21
CA GLN A 275 18.07 14.22 9.46
C GLN A 275 16.77 13.77 10.15
N ILE A 276 15.71 13.50 9.40
CA ILE A 276 14.45 12.97 9.92
C ILE A 276 14.68 11.59 10.55
N SER A 277 15.41 10.72 9.87
CA SER A 277 15.82 9.40 10.35
C SER A 277 16.50 9.49 11.73
N ARG A 278 17.49 10.38 11.82
CA ARG A 278 18.22 10.65 13.07
C ARG A 278 17.31 11.21 14.17
N GLY A 279 16.46 12.18 13.83
CA GLY A 279 15.58 12.86 14.79
C GLY A 279 14.45 11.98 15.32
N THR A 280 13.96 11.03 14.52
CA THR A 280 12.86 10.11 14.88
C THR A 280 13.36 8.77 15.42
N GLY A 281 14.66 8.51 15.40
CA GLY A 281 15.22 7.21 15.77
C GLY A 281 14.85 6.09 14.77
N HIS A 282 14.41 6.45 13.57
CA HIS A 282 14.03 5.51 12.52
C HIS A 282 15.19 5.31 11.55
N ASN A 283 16.18 4.56 11.99
CA ASN A 283 17.40 4.32 11.24
C ASN A 283 17.15 3.54 9.93
N CYS A 284 18.15 3.52 9.07
CA CYS A 284 18.12 2.82 7.79
C CYS A 284 17.88 1.30 7.96
N PRO A 285 17.38 0.63 6.90
CA PRO A 285 17.24 -0.82 6.89
C PRO A 285 18.57 -1.55 7.06
N SER A 286 18.51 -2.86 7.37
CA SER A 286 19.67 -3.74 7.46
C SER A 286 20.59 -3.61 6.22
N SER A 287 21.90 -3.52 6.46
CA SER A 287 22.94 -3.48 5.40
C SER A 287 22.86 -4.71 4.48
N LEU A 288 22.74 -5.91 5.06
CA LEU A 288 22.56 -7.17 4.32
C LEU A 288 21.36 -7.09 3.38
N ILE A 289 20.23 -6.61 3.86
CA ILE A 289 19.00 -6.56 3.05
C ILE A 289 19.07 -5.49 1.97
N GLN A 290 19.71 -4.35 2.23
CA GLN A 290 19.98 -3.33 1.20
C GLN A 290 20.85 -3.91 0.08
N MET A 291 21.93 -4.65 0.41
CA MET A 291 22.81 -5.31 -0.54
C MET A 291 22.11 -6.45 -1.31
N ALA A 292 21.19 -7.16 -0.67
CA ALA A 292 20.46 -8.24 -1.31
C ALA A 292 19.45 -7.72 -2.35
N VAL A 293 18.65 -6.68 -2.00
CA VAL A 293 17.64 -6.14 -2.93
C VAL A 293 18.26 -5.45 -4.14
N GLU A 294 19.45 -4.84 -4.03
CA GLU A 294 20.12 -4.24 -5.21
C GLU A 294 20.41 -5.26 -6.32
N ARG A 295 20.51 -6.56 -5.96
CA ARG A 295 20.71 -7.68 -6.88
C ARG A 295 19.39 -8.26 -7.42
N CYS A 296 18.25 -7.80 -6.90
CA CYS A 296 16.93 -8.37 -7.16
C CYS A 296 15.94 -7.40 -7.84
N LEU A 297 16.40 -6.24 -8.33
CA LEU A 297 15.54 -5.20 -8.88
C LEU A 297 14.82 -5.59 -10.20
N ALA A 298 15.32 -6.61 -10.89
CA ALA A 298 14.76 -7.11 -12.15
C ALA A 298 13.88 -8.36 -11.98
N VAL A 299 13.69 -8.85 -10.75
CA VAL A 299 12.93 -10.07 -10.47
C VAL A 299 11.76 -9.80 -9.53
N THR A 300 10.75 -10.66 -9.60
CA THR A 300 9.61 -10.69 -8.68
C THR A 300 9.36 -12.12 -8.21
N SER A 301 8.58 -12.27 -7.15
CA SER A 301 7.91 -13.54 -6.83
C SER A 301 6.96 -13.95 -7.96
N ASP A 302 6.40 -15.15 -7.91
CA ASP A 302 5.37 -15.57 -8.86
C ASP A 302 4.04 -14.83 -8.58
N LEU A 303 3.90 -13.67 -9.20
CA LEU A 303 2.73 -12.81 -9.05
C LEU A 303 1.51 -13.32 -9.83
N SER A 304 1.67 -14.31 -10.74
CA SER A 304 0.58 -14.89 -11.55
C SER A 304 -0.48 -15.60 -10.70
N VAL A 305 -0.07 -16.10 -9.52
CA VAL A 305 -0.97 -16.69 -8.53
C VAL A 305 -2.06 -15.69 -8.11
N TYR A 306 -1.70 -14.41 -7.97
CA TYR A 306 -2.66 -13.37 -7.55
C TYR A 306 -3.67 -13.05 -8.65
N GLU A 307 -3.26 -13.04 -9.92
CA GLU A 307 -4.19 -12.86 -11.04
C GLU A 307 -5.17 -14.04 -11.14
N THR A 308 -4.68 -15.26 -10.94
CA THR A 308 -5.52 -16.47 -10.89
C THR A 308 -6.56 -16.36 -9.77
N ASN A 309 -6.14 -16.01 -8.56
CA ASN A 309 -7.02 -15.88 -7.41
C ASN A 309 -8.05 -14.75 -7.60
N MET A 310 -7.61 -13.62 -8.18
CA MET A 310 -8.48 -12.49 -8.51
C MET A 310 -9.58 -12.91 -9.47
N ASN A 311 -9.26 -13.55 -10.58
CA ASN A 311 -10.25 -13.97 -11.56
C ASN A 311 -11.25 -14.96 -10.94
N LEU A 312 -10.78 -15.95 -10.18
CA LEU A 312 -11.64 -16.92 -9.50
C LEU A 312 -12.64 -16.24 -8.55
N LEU A 313 -12.15 -15.31 -7.70
CA LEU A 313 -13.02 -14.59 -6.76
C LEU A 313 -13.96 -13.60 -7.46
N TYR A 314 -13.46 -12.88 -8.46
CA TYR A 314 -14.28 -11.95 -9.21
C TYR A 314 -15.47 -12.66 -9.87
N ASP A 315 -15.21 -13.77 -10.58
CA ASP A 315 -16.24 -14.55 -11.25
C ASP A 315 -17.26 -15.12 -10.24
N GLU A 316 -16.78 -15.66 -9.11
CA GLU A 316 -17.64 -16.20 -8.05
C GLU A 316 -18.53 -15.12 -7.44
N LEU A 317 -17.96 -13.98 -7.07
CA LEU A 317 -18.70 -12.87 -6.47
C LEU A 317 -19.76 -12.30 -7.44
N CYS A 318 -19.42 -12.16 -8.71
CA CYS A 318 -20.37 -11.74 -9.75
C CYS A 318 -21.53 -12.75 -9.91
N ALA A 319 -21.21 -14.06 -9.94
CA ALA A 319 -22.23 -15.11 -10.02
C ALA A 319 -23.16 -15.16 -8.79
N LEU A 320 -22.67 -14.70 -7.62
CA LEU A 320 -23.45 -14.52 -6.40
C LEU A 320 -24.16 -13.16 -6.32
N GLY A 321 -24.14 -12.36 -7.38
CA GLY A 321 -24.86 -11.09 -7.47
C GLY A 321 -24.22 -9.91 -6.77
N PHE A 322 -22.94 -9.99 -6.36
CA PHE A 322 -22.22 -8.84 -5.81
C PHE A 322 -21.88 -7.81 -6.89
N THR A 323 -21.97 -6.54 -6.53
CA THR A 323 -21.40 -5.45 -7.34
C THR A 323 -19.92 -5.32 -7.02
N VAL A 324 -19.06 -5.53 -8.01
CA VAL A 324 -17.61 -5.54 -7.87
C VAL A 324 -16.96 -4.78 -9.01
N VAL A 325 -16.09 -3.82 -8.69
CA VAL A 325 -15.15 -3.26 -9.66
C VAL A 325 -14.01 -4.25 -9.82
N LYS A 326 -13.73 -4.67 -11.05
CA LYS A 326 -12.66 -5.65 -11.32
C LYS A 326 -11.30 -5.01 -10.98
N PRO A 327 -10.48 -5.65 -10.15
CA PRO A 327 -9.13 -5.15 -9.84
C PRO A 327 -8.21 -5.09 -11.07
N ASP A 328 -7.46 -3.99 -11.20
CA ASP A 328 -6.37 -3.84 -12.18
C ASP A 328 -5.06 -4.43 -11.66
N GLY A 329 -4.94 -4.57 -10.33
CA GLY A 329 -3.74 -5.05 -9.66
C GLY A 329 -3.96 -5.32 -8.17
N THR A 330 -2.85 -5.36 -7.40
CA THR A 330 -2.80 -5.71 -5.97
C THR A 330 -3.16 -7.20 -5.73
N PHE A 331 -3.51 -7.52 -4.50
CA PHE A 331 -4.14 -8.79 -4.13
C PHE A 331 -5.37 -8.56 -3.23
N TYR A 332 -6.11 -7.48 -3.54
CA TYR A 332 -7.36 -7.13 -2.87
C TYR A 332 -8.50 -7.00 -3.87
N ILE A 333 -9.69 -7.42 -3.43
CA ILE A 333 -10.96 -7.17 -4.11
C ILE A 333 -11.93 -6.53 -3.11
N PHE A 334 -12.76 -5.60 -3.61
CA PHE A 334 -13.56 -4.71 -2.75
C PHE A 334 -15.03 -4.65 -3.19
N PRO A 335 -15.81 -5.71 -2.93
CA PRO A 335 -17.21 -5.80 -3.30
C PRO A 335 -18.10 -4.90 -2.42
N LYS A 336 -19.23 -4.47 -2.99
CA LYS A 336 -20.34 -3.92 -2.20
C LYS A 336 -21.03 -5.05 -1.42
N ALA A 337 -21.25 -4.84 -0.13
CA ALA A 337 -21.98 -5.80 0.72
C ALA A 337 -23.46 -5.92 0.30
N LEU A 338 -24.08 -7.06 0.58
CA LEU A 338 -25.50 -7.29 0.29
C LEU A 338 -26.45 -6.59 1.28
N GLU A 339 -25.90 -5.89 2.26
CA GLU A 339 -26.64 -5.02 3.18
C GLU A 339 -25.82 -3.73 3.44
N GLU A 340 -26.47 -2.67 3.90
CA GLU A 340 -25.82 -1.36 4.12
C GLU A 340 -24.78 -1.39 5.24
N ASP A 341 -25.03 -2.16 6.32
CA ASP A 341 -24.07 -2.35 7.42
C ASP A 341 -23.04 -3.44 7.07
N ALA A 342 -21.93 -3.03 6.42
CA ALA A 342 -20.86 -3.95 6.10
C ALA A 342 -20.21 -4.61 7.33
N LYS A 343 -20.29 -3.99 8.53
CA LYS A 343 -19.81 -4.61 9.77
C LYS A 343 -20.72 -5.76 10.18
N ALA A 344 -22.05 -5.60 10.08
CA ALA A 344 -23.02 -6.67 10.32
C ALA A 344 -22.82 -7.79 9.29
N PHE A 345 -22.66 -7.45 8.01
CA PHE A 345 -22.35 -8.39 6.93
C PHE A 345 -21.11 -9.25 7.26
N CYS A 346 -19.99 -8.63 7.61
CA CYS A 346 -18.76 -9.34 7.94
C CYS A 346 -18.91 -10.20 9.22
N ARG A 347 -19.65 -9.74 10.24
CA ARG A 347 -19.95 -10.56 11.43
C ARG A 347 -20.80 -11.80 11.10
N LYS A 348 -21.76 -11.68 10.18
CA LYS A 348 -22.55 -12.83 9.71
C LYS A 348 -21.67 -13.82 8.96
N ALA A 349 -20.76 -13.34 8.09
CA ALA A 349 -19.82 -14.16 7.36
C ALA A 349 -18.94 -15.05 8.27
N GLN A 350 -18.56 -14.55 9.45
CA GLN A 350 -17.79 -15.32 10.43
C GLN A 350 -18.49 -16.61 10.91
N LYS A 351 -19.84 -16.68 10.88
CA LYS A 351 -20.57 -17.93 11.19
C LYS A 351 -20.32 -19.05 10.17
N TYR A 352 -19.79 -18.68 9.00
CA TYR A 352 -19.46 -19.56 7.89
C TYR A 352 -17.94 -19.68 7.69
N ASP A 353 -17.17 -19.33 8.74
CA ASP A 353 -15.71 -19.40 8.78
C ASP A 353 -15.00 -18.48 7.74
N LEU A 354 -15.67 -17.40 7.32
CA LEU A 354 -15.18 -16.38 6.41
C LEU A 354 -14.73 -15.14 7.18
N ALA A 355 -13.44 -14.78 7.10
CA ALA A 355 -12.87 -13.58 7.70
C ALA A 355 -12.77 -12.47 6.65
N LEU A 356 -13.75 -11.57 6.62
CA LEU A 356 -13.89 -10.43 5.70
C LEU A 356 -13.69 -9.11 6.44
N VAL A 357 -13.15 -8.08 5.78
CA VAL A 357 -12.87 -6.78 6.43
C VAL A 357 -13.87 -5.72 5.95
N PRO A 358 -14.67 -5.12 6.85
CA PRO A 358 -15.64 -4.09 6.47
C PRO A 358 -14.95 -2.82 5.96
N GLY A 359 -15.57 -2.17 4.98
CA GLY A 359 -15.06 -1.01 4.26
C GLY A 359 -15.03 0.30 5.07
N ASP A 360 -15.69 0.33 6.22
CA ASP A 360 -15.78 1.52 7.08
C ASP A 360 -14.40 2.08 7.46
N SER A 361 -13.45 1.22 7.81
CA SER A 361 -12.09 1.63 8.18
C SER A 361 -11.30 2.20 6.99
N PHE A 362 -11.72 1.89 5.77
CA PHE A 362 -11.15 2.42 4.53
C PHE A 362 -11.87 3.69 4.03
N GLY A 363 -12.82 4.23 4.81
CA GLY A 363 -13.63 5.38 4.43
C GLY A 363 -14.72 5.08 3.39
N CYS A 364 -15.11 3.82 3.23
CA CYS A 364 -16.10 3.39 2.23
C CYS A 364 -17.11 2.41 2.87
N PRO A 365 -18.06 2.90 3.69
CA PRO A 365 -19.07 2.05 4.31
C PRO A 365 -19.95 1.36 3.26
N GLY A 366 -20.53 0.21 3.61
CA GLY A 366 -21.33 -0.60 2.70
C GLY A 366 -20.50 -1.50 1.75
N TYR A 367 -19.17 -1.48 1.84
CA TYR A 367 -18.24 -2.33 1.11
C TYR A 367 -17.45 -3.22 2.06
N PHE A 368 -16.79 -4.26 1.52
CA PHE A 368 -15.87 -5.09 2.30
C PHE A 368 -14.66 -5.49 1.46
N ARG A 369 -13.54 -5.74 2.11
CA ARG A 369 -12.29 -6.15 1.48
C ARG A 369 -12.05 -7.64 1.67
N MET A 370 -11.59 -8.31 0.61
CA MET A 370 -10.97 -9.63 0.64
C MET A 370 -9.53 -9.54 0.14
N ALA A 371 -8.59 -10.02 0.95
CA ALA A 371 -7.19 -10.16 0.57
C ALA A 371 -6.98 -11.58 0.02
N TYR A 372 -6.85 -11.72 -1.30
CA TYR A 372 -6.73 -13.04 -1.97
C TYR A 372 -5.28 -13.53 -2.12
N CYS A 373 -4.36 -12.99 -1.34
CA CYS A 373 -2.99 -13.49 -1.21
C CYS A 373 -2.92 -14.72 -0.30
N ILE A 374 -3.72 -15.71 -0.62
CA ILE A 374 -3.78 -17.03 0.01
C ILE A 374 -3.62 -18.12 -1.06
N GLU A 375 -3.47 -19.38 -0.66
CA GLU A 375 -3.35 -20.50 -1.59
C GLU A 375 -4.58 -20.62 -2.50
N THR A 376 -4.37 -20.83 -3.80
CA THR A 376 -5.45 -20.92 -4.80
C THR A 376 -6.48 -21.99 -4.47
N GLU A 377 -6.03 -23.14 -3.94
CA GLU A 377 -6.95 -24.22 -3.53
C GLU A 377 -7.83 -23.78 -2.35
N LYS A 378 -7.30 -22.98 -1.43
CA LYS A 378 -8.08 -22.41 -0.33
C LYS A 378 -9.11 -21.40 -0.83
N VAL A 379 -8.79 -20.62 -1.87
CA VAL A 379 -9.76 -19.74 -2.56
C VAL A 379 -10.91 -20.59 -3.12
N ARG A 380 -10.62 -21.66 -3.87
CA ARG A 380 -11.67 -22.54 -4.42
C ARG A 380 -12.56 -23.17 -3.35
N ARG A 381 -11.98 -23.66 -2.27
CA ARG A 381 -12.73 -24.24 -1.17
C ARG A 381 -13.63 -23.23 -0.45
N SER A 382 -13.28 -21.95 -0.45
CA SER A 382 -14.08 -20.90 0.20
C SER A 382 -15.41 -20.65 -0.52
N PHE A 383 -15.56 -21.02 -1.80
CA PHE A 383 -16.77 -20.78 -2.57
C PHE A 383 -17.99 -21.47 -1.96
N ALA A 384 -17.85 -22.71 -1.51
CA ALA A 384 -18.93 -23.41 -0.82
C ALA A 384 -19.37 -22.70 0.50
N ALA A 385 -18.44 -22.02 1.17
CA ALA A 385 -18.76 -21.23 2.37
C ALA A 385 -19.46 -19.90 1.97
N LEU A 386 -18.98 -19.23 0.93
CA LEU A 386 -19.62 -18.01 0.37
C LEU A 386 -21.05 -18.30 -0.10
N GLU A 387 -21.27 -19.37 -0.88
CA GLU A 387 -22.58 -19.79 -1.36
C GLU A 387 -23.54 -20.07 -0.19
N ARG A 388 -23.11 -20.85 0.83
CA ARG A 388 -23.93 -21.10 2.03
C ARG A 388 -24.24 -19.81 2.78
N PHE A 389 -23.27 -18.92 2.92
CA PHE A 389 -23.44 -17.63 3.61
C PHE A 389 -24.50 -16.78 2.94
N VAL A 390 -24.39 -16.55 1.64
CA VAL A 390 -25.31 -15.66 0.92
C VAL A 390 -26.69 -16.28 0.78
N ALA A 391 -26.80 -17.60 0.63
CA ALA A 391 -28.07 -18.31 0.56
C ALA A 391 -28.84 -18.23 1.90
N ALA A 392 -28.14 -18.48 3.01
CA ALA A 392 -28.76 -18.54 4.32
C ALA A 392 -29.14 -17.16 4.88
N GLU A 393 -28.29 -16.16 4.69
CA GLU A 393 -28.49 -14.82 5.29
C GLU A 393 -29.24 -13.85 4.36
N TYR A 394 -29.23 -14.07 3.02
CA TYR A 394 -29.79 -13.14 2.02
C TYR A 394 -30.72 -13.79 0.99
N GLY A 395 -30.87 -15.12 1.00
CA GLY A 395 -31.69 -15.84 0.01
C GLY A 395 -31.15 -15.80 -1.41
N VAL A 396 -29.85 -15.48 -1.57
CA VAL A 396 -29.19 -15.41 -2.89
C VAL A 396 -28.67 -16.79 -3.25
N THR A 397 -28.94 -17.20 -4.49
CA THR A 397 -28.39 -18.43 -5.10
C THR A 397 -27.59 -18.07 -6.33
N LYS A 398 -26.56 -18.83 -6.61
CA LYS A 398 -25.70 -18.67 -7.78
C LYS A 398 -26.52 -18.76 -9.07
N GLN A 399 -26.34 -17.78 -9.95
CA GLN A 399 -26.98 -17.71 -11.27
C GLN A 399 -26.18 -18.45 -12.33
#